data_f7f7e9b6510f4698d0bba99688161226
#
_entry.id   f7f7e9b6510f4698d0bba99688161226
#
_cell.length_a   1.000
_cell.length_b   1.000
_cell.length_c   1.000
_cell.angle_alpha   90.00
_cell.angle_beta   90.00
_cell.angle_gamma   90.00
#
_symmetry.space_group_name_H-M   'P 1'
#
loop_
_entity.id
_entity.type
_entity.pdbx_description
1 polymer ?
#
loop_
_entity_poly.entity_id
_entity_poly.type
_entity_poly.pdbx_seq_one_letter_code
_entity_poly.pdbx_strand_id
1 'polypeptide(L)'
;MPWPALAGHGVEDTVDNLTTDRVKQLLDAGEKLTFIDMRPAKEYQQTRLPGAKSLPIAEVANRFGEIPKTGRVILYCDCKPYDVADRAVFLEYRGFRNIFIMPEGYAGWVKKGYPLDKTPR
;
A
#
# COMPACT_ATOMS: atom_id res chain seq x y z
N MET A 1 -2.48 16.10 -27.71
CA MET A 1 -2.26 15.45 -27.32
C MET A 1 -2.06 15.16 -26.24
N PRO A 2 -2.20 14.98 -25.71
CA PRO A 2 -1.72 14.75 -24.82
C PRO A 2 -1.12 13.82 -24.43
N TRP A 3 -0.86 13.53 -24.40
CA TRP A 3 -0.31 12.71 -23.96
C TRP A 3 0.60 12.70 -23.57
N PRO A 4 0.73 13.22 -23.87
CA PRO A 4 1.87 13.06 -23.44
C PRO A 4 2.09 13.01 -22.20
N ALA A 5 1.51 13.66 -21.72
CA ALA A 5 1.81 13.57 -20.48
C ALA A 5 2.26 12.29 -20.11
N LEU A 6 1.67 11.45 -20.39
CA LEU A 6 2.04 10.31 -20.03
C LEU A 6 3.15 9.85 -20.62
N ALA A 7 3.32 10.31 -21.64
CA ALA A 7 4.40 9.81 -22.36
C ALA A 7 5.72 10.08 -21.76
N GLY A 8 5.92 11.19 -21.21
CA GLY A 8 7.21 11.54 -20.66
C GLY A 8 7.48 10.98 -19.31
N HIS A 9 6.57 10.30 -18.78
CA HIS A 9 6.70 9.86 -17.41
C HIS A 9 7.48 8.60 -17.31
N GLY A 10 8.24 8.44 -16.29
CA GLY A 10 8.80 7.16 -15.95
C GLY A 10 7.74 6.32 -15.29
N VAL A 11 8.04 5.07 -15.13
CA VAL A 11 7.10 4.15 -14.52
C VAL A 11 6.73 4.59 -13.12
N GLU A 12 7.67 5.17 -12.41
CA GLU A 12 7.44 5.63 -11.06
C GLU A 12 6.36 6.70 -10.99
N ASP A 13 6.06 7.36 -12.09
CA ASP A 13 5.04 8.40 -12.10
C ASP A 13 3.63 7.85 -12.13
N THR A 14 3.49 6.55 -12.34
CA THR A 14 2.17 5.93 -12.40
C THR A 14 1.65 5.51 -11.03
N VAL A 15 2.53 5.49 -10.02
CA VAL A 15 2.14 5.07 -8.68
C VAL A 15 2.06 6.30 -7.78
N ASP A 16 0.87 6.55 -7.26
CA ASP A 16 0.64 7.71 -6.41
C ASP A 16 0.94 7.43 -4.95
N ASN A 17 1.44 8.45 -4.28
CA ASN A 17 1.61 8.41 -2.84
C ASN A 17 0.41 9.08 -2.17
N LEU A 18 -0.01 8.53 -1.04
CA LEU A 18 -1.06 9.12 -0.22
C LEU A 18 -0.52 9.29 1.20
N THR A 19 -0.79 10.44 1.80
CA THR A 19 -0.39 10.67 3.19
C THR A 19 -1.27 9.82 4.11
N THR A 20 -0.79 9.57 5.32
CA THR A 20 -1.60 8.87 6.31
C THR A 20 -2.91 9.60 6.56
N ASP A 21 -2.89 10.92 6.59
CA ASP A 21 -4.10 11.70 6.82
C ASP A 21 -5.10 11.52 5.68
N ARG A 22 -4.60 11.50 4.44
CA ARG A 22 -5.48 11.31 3.30
C ARG A 22 -6.08 9.91 3.30
N VAL A 23 -5.27 8.91 3.63
CA VAL A 23 -5.75 7.52 3.73
C VAL A 23 -6.81 7.42 4.80
N LYS A 24 -6.60 8.07 5.95
CA LYS A 24 -7.59 8.08 7.03
C LYS A 24 -8.90 8.71 6.57
N GLN A 25 -8.83 9.80 5.82
CA GLN A 25 -10.03 10.42 5.26
C GLN A 25 -10.80 9.47 4.37
N LEU A 26 -10.09 8.76 3.51
CA LEU A 26 -10.73 7.79 2.61
C LEU A 26 -11.37 6.66 3.38
N LEU A 27 -10.69 6.17 4.41
CA LEU A 27 -11.20 5.11 5.26
C LEU A 27 -12.49 5.57 5.95
N ASP A 28 -12.46 6.76 6.53
CA ASP A 28 -13.62 7.31 7.23
C ASP A 28 -14.79 7.59 6.30
N ALA A 29 -14.51 7.87 5.04
CA ALA A 29 -15.54 8.11 4.04
C ALA A 29 -16.17 6.83 3.51
N GLY A 30 -15.69 5.68 3.97
CA GLY A 30 -16.25 4.40 3.54
C GLY A 30 -15.78 3.94 2.17
N GLU A 31 -14.68 4.51 1.69
CA GLU A 31 -14.10 4.09 0.42
C GLU A 31 -13.61 2.66 0.49
N LYS A 32 -13.65 1.95 -0.63
CA LYS A 32 -13.15 0.59 -0.70
C LYS A 32 -11.63 0.61 -0.74
N LEU A 33 -11.02 0.27 0.39
CA LEU A 33 -9.57 0.24 0.51
C LEU A 33 -9.12 -1.16 0.84
N THR A 34 -8.00 -1.57 0.25
CA THR A 34 -7.33 -2.80 0.64
C THR A 34 -5.94 -2.40 1.11
N PHE A 35 -5.65 -2.62 2.38
CA PHE A 35 -4.33 -2.36 2.92
C PHE A 35 -3.47 -3.60 2.75
N ILE A 36 -2.29 -3.42 2.19
CA ILE A 36 -1.31 -4.50 2.03
C ILE A 36 -0.13 -4.18 2.94
N ASP A 37 0.02 -5.00 3.96
CA ASP A 37 1.08 -4.86 4.95
C ASP A 37 2.31 -5.61 4.47
N MET A 38 3.35 -4.86 4.13
CA MET A 38 4.57 -5.45 3.57
C MET A 38 5.67 -5.65 4.60
N ARG A 39 5.33 -5.46 5.88
CA ARG A 39 6.26 -5.76 6.97
C ARG A 39 6.38 -7.27 7.12
N PRO A 40 7.39 -7.75 7.86
CA PRO A 40 7.47 -9.17 8.16
C PRO A 40 6.17 -9.67 8.78
N ALA A 41 5.78 -10.89 8.44
CA ALA A 41 4.51 -11.45 8.89
C ALA A 41 4.36 -11.44 10.42
N LYS A 42 5.46 -11.59 11.13
CA LYS A 42 5.46 -11.59 12.58
C LYS A 42 4.92 -10.26 13.14
N GLU A 43 5.31 -9.15 12.52
CA GLU A 43 4.83 -7.83 12.94
C GLU A 43 3.36 -7.66 12.61
N TYR A 44 2.97 -8.06 11.42
CA TYR A 44 1.57 -8.03 10.99
C TYR A 44 0.69 -8.79 11.98
N GLN A 45 1.15 -9.92 12.46
CA GLN A 45 0.36 -10.75 13.36
C GLN A 45 0.04 -10.05 14.67
N GLN A 46 0.89 -9.13 15.09
CA GLN A 46 0.67 -8.42 16.35
C GLN A 46 -0.35 -7.29 16.19
N THR A 47 -0.08 -6.38 15.30
CA THR A 47 -0.99 -5.28 14.99
C THR A 47 -0.83 -4.87 13.53
N ARG A 48 -1.88 -4.30 12.97
CA ARG A 48 -1.91 -3.90 11.56
C ARG A 48 -3.00 -2.87 11.33
N LEU A 49 -2.99 -2.23 10.20
CA LEU A 49 -4.08 -1.33 9.82
C LEU A 49 -5.36 -2.14 9.67
N PRO A 50 -6.52 -1.50 9.80
CA PRO A 50 -7.79 -2.22 9.79
C PRO A 50 -7.99 -3.06 8.53
N GLY A 51 -8.21 -4.35 8.72
CA GLY A 51 -8.47 -5.26 7.61
C GLY A 51 -7.30 -5.55 6.71
N ALA A 52 -6.09 -5.19 7.11
CA ALA A 52 -4.91 -5.35 6.26
C ALA A 52 -4.61 -6.82 5.97
N LYS A 53 -4.05 -7.05 4.79
CA LYS A 53 -3.60 -8.36 4.36
C LYS A 53 -2.07 -8.38 4.41
N SER A 54 -1.52 -9.46 4.91
CA SER A 54 -0.06 -9.62 4.98
C SER A 54 0.51 -10.05 3.65
N LEU A 55 1.47 -9.28 3.15
CA LEU A 55 2.20 -9.64 1.94
C LEU A 55 3.60 -9.05 2.05
N PRO A 56 4.47 -9.74 2.81
CA PRO A 56 5.83 -9.23 3.02
C PRO A 56 6.57 -8.92 1.72
N ILE A 57 7.44 -7.94 1.78
CA ILE A 57 8.22 -7.46 0.63
C ILE A 57 8.79 -8.62 -0.20
N ALA A 58 9.38 -9.61 0.44
CA ALA A 58 10.04 -10.70 -0.26
C ALA A 58 9.07 -11.66 -0.95
N GLU A 59 7.78 -11.57 -0.64
CA GLU A 59 6.79 -12.52 -1.16
C GLU A 59 5.92 -11.94 -2.26
N VAL A 60 6.08 -10.67 -2.57
CA VAL A 60 5.21 -10.00 -3.55
C VAL A 60 5.26 -10.68 -4.91
N ALA A 61 6.45 -11.03 -5.36
CA ALA A 61 6.61 -11.63 -6.68
C ALA A 61 5.89 -12.97 -6.81
N ASN A 62 5.71 -13.68 -5.71
CA ASN A 62 5.06 -14.99 -5.72
C ASN A 62 3.58 -14.94 -5.34
N ARG A 63 3.13 -13.83 -4.77
CA ARG A 63 1.79 -13.76 -4.21
C ARG A 63 0.96 -12.57 -4.72
N PHE A 64 1.43 -11.85 -5.73
CA PHE A 64 0.71 -10.67 -6.20
C PHE A 64 -0.72 -10.98 -6.68
N GLY A 65 -0.99 -12.22 -7.02
CA GLY A 65 -2.33 -12.63 -7.43
C GLY A 65 -3.36 -12.51 -6.32
N GLU A 66 -2.92 -12.34 -5.07
CA GLU A 66 -3.84 -12.14 -3.94
C GLU A 66 -4.30 -10.69 -3.82
N ILE A 67 -3.71 -9.78 -4.58
CA ILE A 67 -4.04 -8.37 -4.51
C ILE A 67 -5.23 -8.07 -5.44
N PRO A 68 -6.28 -7.39 -4.94
CA PRO A 68 -7.41 -7.10 -5.81
C PRO A 68 -7.07 -6.03 -6.84
N LYS A 69 -7.73 -6.10 -7.99
CA LYS A 69 -7.56 -5.12 -9.05
C LYS A 69 -8.63 -4.05 -9.07
N THR A 70 -9.49 -4.04 -8.08
CA THR A 70 -10.55 -3.04 -7.94
C THR A 70 -10.41 -2.35 -6.60
N GLY A 71 -11.00 -1.18 -6.47
CA GLY A 71 -10.85 -0.36 -5.28
C GLY A 71 -9.45 0.24 -5.24
N ARG A 72 -9.09 0.83 -4.12
CA ARG A 72 -7.74 1.35 -3.93
C ARG A 72 -6.93 0.37 -3.11
N VAL A 73 -5.76 0.04 -3.59
CA VAL A 73 -4.82 -0.82 -2.85
C VAL A 73 -3.74 0.07 -2.28
N ILE A 74 -3.60 0.07 -0.96
CA ILE A 74 -2.64 0.91 -0.24
C ILE A 74 -1.52 0.04 0.29
N LEU A 75 -0.32 0.22 -0.24
CA LEU A 75 0.86 -0.50 0.23
C LEU A 75 1.50 0.25 1.37
N TYR A 76 1.86 -0.44 2.43
CA TYR A 76 2.56 0.20 3.52
C TYR A 76 3.55 -0.75 4.19
N CYS A 77 4.51 -0.18 4.87
CA CYS A 77 5.57 -0.93 5.52
C CYS A 77 6.25 -0.04 6.53
N ASP A 78 7.30 -0.58 7.19
CA ASP A 78 8.32 0.21 7.87
C ASP A 78 9.67 -0.12 7.24
N CYS A 79 9.62 -0.47 5.97
CA CYS A 79 10.80 -0.80 5.18
C CYS A 79 11.41 0.46 4.61
N LYS A 80 12.45 0.29 3.84
CA LYS A 80 13.02 1.40 3.10
C LYS A 80 11.99 1.84 2.04
N PRO A 81 11.77 3.14 1.89
CA PRO A 81 10.77 3.64 0.94
C PRO A 81 10.95 3.11 -0.48
N TYR A 82 12.19 2.97 -0.92
CA TYR A 82 12.56 2.47 -2.20
C TYR A 82 12.18 1.01 -2.41
N ASP A 83 12.14 0.21 -1.35
CA ASP A 83 11.72 -1.18 -1.49
C ASP A 83 10.22 -1.25 -1.79
N VAL A 84 9.43 -0.42 -1.14
CA VAL A 84 7.98 -0.39 -1.40
C VAL A 84 7.72 0.15 -2.80
N ALA A 85 8.43 1.23 -3.17
CA ALA A 85 8.27 1.81 -4.50
C ALA A 85 8.61 0.80 -5.59
N ASP A 86 9.64 0.02 -5.39
CA ASP A 86 10.03 -1.00 -6.34
C ASP A 86 8.95 -2.06 -6.52
N ARG A 87 8.33 -2.48 -5.45
CA ARG A 87 7.23 -3.45 -5.51
C ARG A 87 6.01 -2.85 -6.19
N ALA A 88 5.76 -1.57 -5.97
CA ALA A 88 4.64 -0.89 -6.62
C ALA A 88 4.84 -0.87 -8.13
N VAL A 89 6.05 -0.57 -8.58
CA VAL A 89 6.39 -0.58 -10.00
C VAL A 89 6.20 -1.99 -10.58
N PHE A 90 6.65 -2.99 -9.86
CA PHE A 90 6.45 -4.38 -10.26
C PHE A 90 4.97 -4.67 -10.50
N LEU A 91 4.10 -4.23 -9.57
CA LEU A 91 2.67 -4.45 -9.70
C LEU A 91 2.09 -3.70 -10.90
N GLU A 92 2.57 -2.50 -11.17
CA GLU A 92 2.14 -1.77 -12.35
C GLU A 92 2.44 -2.55 -13.62
N TYR A 93 3.62 -3.15 -13.70
CA TYR A 93 3.98 -3.99 -14.84
C TYR A 93 3.12 -5.23 -14.94
N ARG A 94 2.53 -5.66 -13.84
CA ARG A 94 1.62 -6.81 -13.82
C ARG A 94 0.17 -6.40 -14.10
N GLY A 95 -0.04 -5.15 -14.48
CA GLY A 95 -1.35 -4.70 -14.92
C GLY A 95 -2.23 -4.07 -13.86
N PHE A 96 -1.70 -3.86 -12.67
CA PHE A 96 -2.47 -3.18 -11.63
C PHE A 96 -2.53 -1.68 -11.92
N ARG A 97 -3.70 -1.09 -11.79
CA ARG A 97 -3.91 0.34 -12.03
C ARG A 97 -4.41 1.07 -10.80
N ASN A 98 -4.47 0.37 -9.68
CA ASN A 98 -5.11 0.86 -8.46
C ASN A 98 -4.17 0.84 -7.26
N ILE A 99 -2.87 0.96 -7.51
CA ILE A 99 -1.86 0.86 -6.46
C ILE A 99 -1.44 2.23 -5.97
N PHE A 100 -1.45 2.39 -4.65
CA PHE A 100 -1.01 3.61 -3.98
C PHE A 100 -0.03 3.22 -2.88
N ILE A 101 0.85 4.14 -2.54
CA ILE A 101 1.79 3.92 -1.44
C ILE A 101 1.50 4.92 -0.35
N MET A 102 1.51 4.45 0.89
CA MET A 102 1.45 5.33 2.06
C MET A 102 2.87 5.39 2.63
N PRO A 103 3.67 6.38 2.22
CA PRO A 103 5.11 6.41 2.55
C PRO A 103 5.41 6.50 4.03
N GLU A 104 4.53 7.13 4.80
CA GLU A 104 4.74 7.26 6.24
C GLU A 104 4.63 5.92 6.95
N GLY A 105 4.03 4.93 6.28
CA GLY A 105 4.03 3.57 6.74
C GLY A 105 3.27 3.30 8.02
N TYR A 106 3.54 2.13 8.56
CA TYR A 106 2.89 1.71 9.80
C TYR A 106 3.25 2.68 10.94
N ALA A 107 4.51 3.06 11.05
CA ALA A 107 4.94 3.96 12.12
C ALA A 107 4.21 5.31 12.05
N GLY A 108 4.04 5.86 10.86
CA GLY A 108 3.32 7.11 10.70
C GLY A 108 1.86 7.00 11.11
N TRP A 109 1.23 5.88 10.78
CA TRP A 109 -0.16 5.63 11.16
C TRP A 109 -0.31 5.55 12.67
N VAL A 110 0.58 4.81 13.32
CA VAL A 110 0.56 4.66 14.78
C VAL A 110 0.81 5.99 15.47
N LYS A 111 1.75 6.76 14.95
CA LYS A 111 2.10 8.06 15.52
C LYS A 111 0.89 9.01 15.53
N LYS A 112 0.01 8.89 14.56
CA LYS A 112 -1.20 9.70 14.49
C LYS A 112 -2.32 9.18 15.39
N GLY A 113 -2.13 8.04 16.00
CA GLY A 113 -3.15 7.45 16.86
C GLY A 113 -4.33 6.87 16.11
N TYR A 114 -4.16 6.55 14.84
CA TYR A 114 -5.24 6.01 14.01
C TYR A 114 -5.51 4.54 14.34
N PRO A 115 -6.69 4.04 14.00
CA PRO A 115 -7.12 2.70 14.46
C PRO A 115 -6.28 1.56 13.91
N LEU A 116 -6.16 0.51 14.72
CA LEU A 116 -5.41 -0.69 14.39
C LEU A 116 -6.25 -1.92 14.70
N ASP A 117 -6.02 -2.98 13.94
CA ASP A 117 -6.51 -4.30 14.30
C ASP A 117 -5.41 -5.00 15.08
N LYS A 118 -5.81 -5.77 16.09
CA LYS A 118 -4.87 -6.53 16.90
C LYS A 118 -5.30 -7.99 16.93
N THR A 119 -4.32 -8.85 17.02
CA THR A 119 -4.61 -10.27 17.17
C THR A 119 -5.13 -10.54 18.56
N PRO A 120 -6.26 -11.20 18.70
CA PRO A 120 -6.79 -11.54 20.03
C PRO A 120 -5.83 -12.46 20.77
N ARG A 121 -5.83 -12.36 22.09
CA ARG A 121 -4.97 -13.21 22.93
C ARG A 121 -5.73 -14.39 23.42
#